data_c7687dece9963ae3200c3801faaa08a9
#
_entry.id   c7687dece9963ae3200c3801faaa08a9
#
_cell.length_a   1.000
_cell.length_b   1.000
_cell.length_c   1.000
_cell.angle_alpha   90.00
_cell.angle_beta   90.00
_cell.angle_gamma   90.00
#
_symmetry.space_group_name_H-M   'P 1'
#
loop_
_entity.id
_entity.type
_entity.pdbx_description
1 polymer ?
#
loop_
_entity_poly.entity_id
_entity_poly.type
_entity_poly.pdbx_seq_one_letter_code
_entity_poly.pdbx_strand_id
1 'polypeptide(L)'
;MQQQAHRTVRERGGQETPATTSATFAPLVDLLLAELESCAQAEGLRQPPHTLAGFTRWYLEVVQRLEAYLAGGDNHAPMARAEVGLMCRCALSGADLREAIDICQQFACMLHPRAGSIRLEVAADRASFRLDSLRGQASTAGSLVDITGLFAFLQLFQWLVGRELPLRQVRIGPIRRQDVLPFLRLFRAPVLAGGEDYALEFEGVALGLPVVRAPSEFTAFFHSFPCAVFGAQAHSLPAQVSALLVAALRHGAPPPAQAQVAADLGLPLSTFRRRLQQGGSNYRSLREAALRNAACEALAQPDRQISAIATRLGFADAGTFRRAFVQWFGMPPGVWRDRALAPPVHSGR
;
A
#
# COMPACT_ATOMS: atom_id res chain seq x y z
N MET A 1 35.57 -5.30 50.15
CA MET A 1 35.95 -5.87 48.85
C MET A 1 34.69 -6.48 48.23
N GLN A 2 33.93 -5.73 47.42
CA GLN A 2 32.80 -6.23 46.67
C GLN A 2 32.94 -5.65 45.25
N GLN A 3 33.26 -6.52 44.28
CA GLN A 3 33.28 -6.21 42.87
C GLN A 3 31.88 -6.21 42.33
N GLN A 4 31.38 -5.06 41.92
CA GLN A 4 30.16 -4.92 41.11
C GLN A 4 30.46 -5.29 39.67
N ALA A 5 29.83 -6.36 39.20
CA ALA A 5 29.82 -6.75 37.79
C ALA A 5 28.86 -5.86 37.01
N HIS A 6 29.39 -4.99 36.18
CA HIS A 6 28.63 -4.29 35.16
C HIS A 6 28.22 -5.30 34.08
N ARG A 7 26.92 -5.62 34.03
CA ARG A 7 26.28 -6.42 32.99
C ARG A 7 25.89 -5.48 31.86
N THR A 8 26.73 -5.39 30.85
CA THR A 8 26.43 -4.68 29.59
C THR A 8 25.27 -5.35 28.91
N VAL A 9 24.14 -4.64 28.81
CA VAL A 9 23.01 -5.03 27.96
C VAL A 9 23.45 -4.84 26.50
N ARG A 10 23.75 -5.93 25.83
CA ARG A 10 23.91 -5.95 24.36
C ARG A 10 22.56 -5.60 23.76
N GLU A 11 22.48 -4.42 23.17
CA GLU A 11 21.43 -4.07 22.20
C GLU A 11 21.42 -5.15 21.12
N ARG A 12 20.30 -5.86 21.01
CA ARG A 12 20.04 -6.75 19.88
C ARG A 12 19.85 -5.85 18.67
N GLY A 13 20.87 -5.76 17.84
CA GLY A 13 20.79 -5.13 16.53
C GLY A 13 19.59 -5.72 15.78
N GLY A 14 18.69 -4.83 15.34
CA GLY A 14 17.57 -5.22 14.50
C GLY A 14 18.13 -5.96 13.28
N GLN A 15 17.66 -7.17 13.03
CA GLN A 15 17.99 -7.90 11.82
C GLN A 15 17.47 -7.07 10.63
N GLU A 16 18.40 -6.45 9.89
CA GLU A 16 18.08 -5.80 8.62
C GLU A 16 17.50 -6.83 7.67
N THR A 17 16.26 -6.64 7.29
CA THR A 17 15.58 -7.50 6.33
C THR A 17 16.27 -7.34 4.97
N PRO A 18 16.76 -8.42 4.33
CA PRO A 18 17.38 -8.30 3.02
C PRO A 18 16.34 -7.82 2.01
N ALA A 19 16.60 -6.71 1.35
CA ALA A 19 15.88 -6.32 0.15
C ALA A 19 16.42 -7.21 -0.97
N THR A 20 15.76 -8.30 -1.25
CA THR A 20 15.91 -8.91 -2.54
C THR A 20 15.20 -7.94 -3.49
N THR A 21 15.98 -7.14 -4.23
CA THR A 21 15.45 -6.46 -5.42
C THR A 21 14.95 -7.59 -6.28
N SER A 22 13.70 -7.96 -6.09
CA SER A 22 13.10 -9.07 -6.79
C SER A 22 13.26 -8.77 -8.27
N ALA A 23 13.55 -9.76 -9.09
CA ALA A 23 13.54 -9.67 -10.56
C ALA A 23 12.27 -8.97 -11.09
N THR A 24 11.24 -8.89 -10.27
CA THR A 24 9.99 -8.17 -10.50
C THR A 24 10.16 -6.65 -10.64
N PHE A 25 11.09 -6.01 -9.91
CA PHE A 25 11.29 -4.54 -9.94
C PHE A 25 12.60 -4.12 -10.60
N ALA A 26 13.43 -5.06 -11.07
CA ALA A 26 14.61 -4.74 -11.86
C ALA A 26 14.28 -3.78 -13.04
N PRO A 27 13.19 -4.00 -13.83
CA PRO A 27 12.83 -3.08 -14.90
C PRO A 27 12.52 -1.65 -14.45
N LEU A 28 12.01 -1.44 -13.23
CA LEU A 28 11.78 -0.09 -12.69
C LEU A 28 13.11 0.57 -12.31
N VAL A 29 14.02 -0.19 -11.72
CA VAL A 29 15.37 0.29 -11.39
C VAL A 29 16.14 0.66 -12.66
N ASP A 30 16.08 -0.20 -13.67
CA ASP A 30 16.73 0.03 -14.97
C ASP A 30 16.18 1.30 -15.65
N LEU A 31 14.86 1.50 -15.58
CA LEU A 31 14.21 2.70 -16.12
C LEU A 31 14.68 3.98 -15.41
N LEU A 32 14.75 3.95 -14.07
CA LEU A 32 15.21 5.07 -13.26
C LEU A 32 16.68 5.43 -13.57
N LEU A 33 17.55 4.42 -13.69
CA LEU A 33 18.95 4.61 -14.01
C LEU A 33 19.14 5.17 -15.43
N ALA A 34 18.43 4.61 -16.41
CA ALA A 34 18.47 5.09 -17.80
C ALA A 34 18.03 6.56 -17.92
N GLU A 35 17.01 6.96 -17.14
CA GLU A 35 16.54 8.35 -17.15
C GLU A 35 17.52 9.29 -16.47
N LEU A 36 18.17 8.88 -15.35
CA LEU A 36 19.25 9.66 -14.74
C LEU A 36 20.45 9.85 -15.67
N GLU A 37 20.83 8.81 -16.41
CA GLU A 37 21.89 8.89 -17.41
C GLU A 37 21.51 9.87 -18.53
N SER A 38 20.28 9.78 -19.03
CA SER A 38 19.73 10.69 -20.04
C SER A 38 19.75 12.17 -19.59
N CYS A 39 19.54 12.41 -18.29
CA CYS A 39 19.57 13.74 -17.69
C CYS A 39 20.96 14.19 -17.21
N ALA A 40 22.02 13.39 -17.44
CA ALA A 40 23.38 13.61 -16.92
C ALA A 40 23.44 13.76 -15.37
N GLN A 41 22.55 13.09 -14.65
CA GLN A 41 22.44 13.14 -13.17
C GLN A 41 22.94 11.85 -12.50
N ALA A 42 23.51 10.91 -13.23
CA ALA A 42 23.98 9.62 -12.72
C ALA A 42 25.35 9.67 -12.02
N GLU A 43 26.10 10.77 -12.15
CA GLU A 43 27.44 10.88 -11.62
C GLU A 43 27.48 10.67 -10.08
N GLY A 44 28.39 9.80 -9.63
CA GLY A 44 28.57 9.47 -8.20
C GLY A 44 27.43 8.64 -7.58
N LEU A 45 26.42 8.21 -8.35
CA LEU A 45 25.38 7.32 -7.83
C LEU A 45 25.93 5.89 -7.67
N ARG A 46 25.75 5.32 -6.48
CA ARG A 46 26.11 3.93 -6.20
C ARG A 46 25.07 2.96 -6.74
N GLN A 47 25.47 1.70 -6.93
CA GLN A 47 24.53 0.62 -7.22
C GLN A 47 23.46 0.50 -6.11
N PRO A 48 22.23 0.08 -6.44
CA PRO A 48 21.17 -0.06 -5.45
C PRO A 48 21.55 -1.07 -4.37
N PRO A 49 21.48 -0.69 -3.07
CA PRO A 49 21.83 -1.56 -1.96
C PRO A 49 20.87 -2.75 -1.82
N HIS A 50 21.37 -3.84 -1.21
CA HIS A 50 20.59 -5.07 -1.00
C HIS A 50 19.67 -5.02 0.23
N THR A 51 19.78 -4.03 1.13
CA THR A 51 18.88 -3.87 2.28
C THR A 51 17.74 -2.93 1.95
N LEU A 52 16.54 -3.17 2.50
CA LEU A 52 15.38 -2.32 2.26
C LEU A 52 15.63 -0.85 2.65
N ALA A 53 16.26 -0.62 3.81
CA ALA A 53 16.58 0.72 4.26
C ALA A 53 17.60 1.42 3.34
N GLY A 54 18.62 0.69 2.89
CA GLY A 54 19.59 1.16 1.92
C GLY A 54 18.94 1.47 0.58
N PHE A 55 18.11 0.55 0.08
CA PHE A 55 17.35 0.73 -1.17
C PHE A 55 16.41 1.94 -1.09
N THR A 56 15.70 2.13 0.02
CA THR A 56 14.82 3.30 0.22
C THR A 56 15.60 4.61 0.11
N ARG A 57 16.76 4.70 0.76
CA ARG A 57 17.60 5.90 0.66
C ARG A 57 18.11 6.13 -0.77
N TRP A 58 18.57 5.08 -1.43
CA TRP A 58 19.02 5.13 -2.82
C TRP A 58 17.89 5.56 -3.75
N TYR A 59 16.70 4.95 -3.64
CA TYR A 59 15.54 5.27 -4.47
C TYR A 59 15.12 6.74 -4.30
N LEU A 60 15.06 7.22 -3.07
CA LEU A 60 14.72 8.62 -2.80
C LEU A 60 15.80 9.58 -3.31
N GLU A 61 17.08 9.21 -3.24
CA GLU A 61 18.17 9.98 -3.84
C GLU A 61 18.01 10.09 -5.35
N VAL A 62 17.68 8.99 -6.04
CA VAL A 62 17.39 8.97 -7.49
C VAL A 62 16.27 9.93 -7.83
N VAL A 63 15.15 9.83 -7.12
CA VAL A 63 13.98 10.69 -7.36
C VAL A 63 14.31 12.16 -7.09
N GLN A 64 15.04 12.46 -6.00
CA GLN A 64 15.47 13.84 -5.70
C GLN A 64 16.39 14.44 -6.76
N ARG A 65 17.29 13.65 -7.35
CA ARG A 65 18.16 14.10 -8.45
C ARG A 65 17.35 14.42 -9.71
N LEU A 66 16.37 13.57 -10.06
CA LEU A 66 15.46 13.87 -11.17
C LEU A 66 14.64 15.12 -10.90
N GLU A 67 14.14 15.27 -9.69
CA GLU A 67 13.35 16.43 -9.28
C GLU A 67 14.18 17.73 -9.32
N ALA A 68 15.42 17.70 -8.81
CA ALA A 68 16.34 18.83 -8.88
C ALA A 68 16.69 19.23 -10.32
N TYR A 69 16.88 18.23 -11.21
CA TYR A 69 17.09 18.47 -12.62
C TYR A 69 15.90 19.17 -13.28
N LEU A 70 14.68 18.74 -12.95
CA LEU A 70 13.44 19.32 -13.48
C LEU A 70 13.16 20.72 -12.94
N ALA A 71 13.56 20.99 -11.71
CA ALA A 71 13.42 22.31 -11.09
C ALA A 71 14.30 23.38 -11.76
N GLY A 72 15.36 23.00 -12.48
CA GLY A 72 16.14 23.71 -13.51
C GLY A 72 16.38 25.21 -13.38
N GLY A 73 16.45 25.77 -12.17
CA GLY A 73 16.57 27.19 -11.91
C GLY A 73 15.29 27.90 -11.45
N ASP A 74 14.13 27.26 -11.50
CA ASP A 74 12.96 27.73 -10.77
C ASP A 74 13.18 27.52 -9.26
N ASN A 75 13.00 28.59 -8.50
CA ASN A 75 13.36 28.73 -7.07
C ASN A 75 12.52 27.84 -6.12
N HIS A 76 12.05 26.68 -6.60
CA HIS A 76 11.14 25.79 -5.90
C HIS A 76 11.88 24.51 -5.50
N ALA A 77 12.58 24.56 -4.36
CA ALA A 77 13.19 23.37 -3.79
C ALA A 77 12.13 22.27 -3.56
N PRO A 78 12.44 21.01 -3.90
CA PRO A 78 11.55 19.89 -3.65
C PRO A 78 11.19 19.77 -2.16
N MET A 79 10.08 19.08 -1.86
CA MET A 79 9.69 18.80 -0.49
C MET A 79 10.78 18.00 0.24
N ALA A 80 11.23 18.54 1.37
CA ALA A 80 12.16 17.80 2.23
C ALA A 80 11.46 16.55 2.83
N ARG A 81 12.22 15.48 3.06
CA ARG A 81 11.69 14.28 3.73
C ARG A 81 11.02 14.58 5.07
N ALA A 82 11.50 15.58 5.81
CA ALA A 82 10.88 16.01 7.06
C ALA A 82 9.48 16.61 6.85
N GLU A 83 9.28 17.37 5.78
CA GLU A 83 7.96 17.94 5.42
C GLU A 83 6.98 16.83 5.03
N VAL A 84 7.43 15.87 4.22
CA VAL A 84 6.63 14.67 3.91
C VAL A 84 6.28 13.90 5.19
N GLY A 85 7.23 13.74 6.10
CA GLY A 85 7.01 13.09 7.39
C GLY A 85 5.99 13.82 8.26
N LEU A 86 6.01 15.17 8.24
CA LEU A 86 5.03 15.97 8.97
C LEU A 86 3.64 15.81 8.37
N MET A 87 3.49 15.89 7.05
CA MET A 87 2.23 15.63 6.35
C MET A 87 1.64 14.26 6.71
N CYS A 88 2.45 13.20 6.62
CA CYS A 88 2.00 11.86 6.98
C CYS A 88 1.56 11.74 8.45
N ARG A 89 2.23 12.45 9.38
CA ARG A 89 1.84 12.49 10.80
C ARG A 89 0.52 13.25 11.00
N CYS A 90 0.32 14.35 10.29
CA CYS A 90 -0.96 15.07 10.33
C CYS A 90 -2.10 14.20 9.81
N ALA A 91 -1.90 13.44 8.73
CA ALA A 91 -2.90 12.54 8.17
C ALA A 91 -3.35 11.43 9.14
N LEU A 92 -2.52 11.07 10.14
CA LEU A 92 -2.88 10.14 11.21
C LEU A 92 -4.00 10.66 12.13
N SER A 93 -4.25 11.96 12.18
CA SER A 93 -5.31 12.55 13.02
C SER A 93 -6.70 12.47 12.36
N GLY A 94 -6.78 12.08 11.09
CA GLY A 94 -8.06 11.89 10.42
C GLY A 94 -8.85 10.72 11.01
N ALA A 95 -10.16 10.86 11.12
CA ALA A 95 -11.04 9.79 11.59
C ALA A 95 -11.18 8.67 10.52
N ASP A 96 -11.19 9.05 9.26
CA ASP A 96 -11.32 8.16 8.12
C ASP A 96 -10.38 8.57 6.96
N LEU A 97 -10.41 7.80 5.87
CA LEU A 97 -9.56 8.05 4.70
C LEU A 97 -9.89 9.40 4.05
N ARG A 98 -11.16 9.83 4.03
CA ARG A 98 -11.56 11.12 3.46
C ARG A 98 -10.88 12.26 4.21
N GLU A 99 -10.99 12.28 5.53
CA GLU A 99 -10.39 13.32 6.36
C GLU A 99 -8.86 13.29 6.27
N ALA A 100 -8.25 12.10 6.22
CA ALA A 100 -6.81 11.97 6.00
C ALA A 100 -6.35 12.55 4.65
N ILE A 101 -7.12 12.35 3.58
CA ILE A 101 -6.86 12.96 2.26
C ILE A 101 -7.02 14.48 2.33
N ASP A 102 -8.09 14.98 2.97
CA ASP A 102 -8.34 16.42 3.12
C ASP A 102 -7.20 17.11 3.88
N ILE A 103 -6.65 16.47 4.91
CA ILE A 103 -5.46 16.95 5.63
C ILE A 103 -4.25 17.05 4.68
N CYS A 104 -4.01 16.01 3.86
CA CYS A 104 -2.94 16.04 2.87
C CYS A 104 -3.13 17.16 1.84
N GLN A 105 -4.37 17.42 1.39
CA GLN A 105 -4.70 18.52 0.47
C GLN A 105 -4.39 19.90 1.09
N GLN A 106 -4.80 20.11 2.34
CA GLN A 106 -4.52 21.35 3.06
C GLN A 106 -3.01 21.57 3.23
N PHE A 107 -2.28 20.50 3.57
CA PHE A 107 -0.83 20.55 3.71
C PHE A 107 -0.14 20.91 2.38
N ALA A 108 -0.54 20.27 1.27
CA ALA A 108 -0.04 20.59 -0.07
C ALA A 108 -0.34 22.04 -0.46
N CYS A 109 -1.54 22.52 -0.15
CA CYS A 109 -1.93 23.92 -0.39
C CYS A 109 -1.03 24.93 0.36
N MET A 110 -0.65 24.63 1.62
CA MET A 110 0.27 25.49 2.38
C MET A 110 1.67 25.56 1.78
N LEU A 111 2.11 24.47 1.12
CA LEU A 111 3.43 24.38 0.50
C LEU A 111 3.45 24.79 -0.98
N HIS A 112 2.29 25.13 -1.55
CA HIS A 112 2.20 25.55 -2.95
C HIS A 112 3.11 26.78 -3.22
N PRO A 113 3.90 26.80 -4.34
CA PRO A 113 3.89 25.86 -5.47
C PRO A 113 4.84 24.65 -5.33
N ARG A 114 5.54 24.48 -4.21
CA ARG A 114 6.56 23.45 -4.03
C ARG A 114 6.00 22.01 -4.05
N ALA A 115 4.80 21.82 -3.56
CA ALA A 115 4.21 20.48 -3.35
C ALA A 115 3.28 20.01 -4.47
N GLY A 116 3.05 20.77 -5.51
CA GLY A 116 1.97 20.50 -6.44
C GLY A 116 0.59 20.68 -5.83
N SER A 117 -0.47 20.38 -6.55
CA SER A 117 -1.82 20.36 -5.99
C SER A 117 -2.37 18.94 -5.90
N ILE A 118 -3.11 18.67 -4.84
CA ILE A 118 -3.82 17.41 -4.61
C ILE A 118 -5.30 17.71 -4.66
N ARG A 119 -6.08 16.87 -5.36
CA ARG A 119 -7.53 16.98 -5.44
C ARG A 119 -8.20 15.62 -5.25
N LEU A 120 -9.27 15.61 -4.46
CA LEU A 120 -10.16 14.48 -4.34
C LEU A 120 -11.47 14.81 -5.05
N GLU A 121 -11.77 14.09 -6.13
CA GLU A 121 -13.04 14.18 -6.85
C GLU A 121 -13.89 12.96 -6.51
N VAL A 122 -15.16 13.18 -6.17
CA VAL A 122 -16.09 12.11 -5.82
C VAL A 122 -17.30 12.23 -6.74
N ALA A 123 -17.59 11.16 -7.48
CA ALA A 123 -18.72 11.07 -8.38
C ALA A 123 -19.44 9.74 -8.18
N ALA A 124 -20.66 9.77 -7.72
CA ALA A 124 -21.51 8.63 -7.42
C ALA A 124 -20.81 7.57 -6.55
N ASP A 125 -20.38 6.45 -7.14
CA ASP A 125 -19.71 5.33 -6.46
C ASP A 125 -18.18 5.37 -6.56
N ARG A 126 -17.61 6.42 -7.15
CA ARG A 126 -16.20 6.51 -7.52
C ARG A 126 -15.51 7.67 -6.83
N ALA A 127 -14.28 7.44 -6.36
CA ALA A 127 -13.37 8.46 -5.90
C ALA A 127 -12.12 8.48 -6.79
N SER A 128 -11.64 9.67 -7.11
CA SER A 128 -10.42 9.91 -7.88
C SER A 128 -9.52 10.86 -7.07
N PHE A 129 -8.44 10.30 -6.54
CA PHE A 129 -7.38 11.10 -5.94
C PHE A 129 -6.42 11.52 -7.03
N ARG A 130 -6.31 12.82 -7.28
CA ARG A 130 -5.51 13.40 -8.36
C ARG A 130 -4.32 14.17 -7.80
N LEU A 131 -3.19 13.97 -8.43
CA LEU A 131 -1.97 14.74 -8.22
C LEU A 131 -1.73 15.59 -9.47
N ASP A 132 -1.72 16.89 -9.31
CA ASP A 132 -1.37 17.83 -10.35
C ASP A 132 0.10 18.23 -10.16
N SER A 133 0.91 17.83 -11.11
CA SER A 133 2.31 18.21 -11.18
C SER A 133 2.38 19.60 -11.79
N LEU A 134 2.87 20.57 -11.05
CA LEU A 134 3.05 21.95 -11.54
C LEU A 134 4.13 22.08 -12.63
N ARG A 135 4.53 20.97 -13.25
CA ARG A 135 5.57 20.94 -14.27
C ARG A 135 5.01 21.37 -15.63
N GLY A 136 5.56 22.45 -16.18
CA GLY A 136 5.09 23.00 -17.45
C GLY A 136 5.39 22.16 -18.70
N GLN A 137 6.27 21.16 -18.59
CA GLN A 137 6.62 20.27 -19.72
C GLN A 137 6.50 18.81 -19.30
N ALA A 138 5.77 18.06 -20.13
CA ALA A 138 5.67 16.62 -20.01
C ALA A 138 6.99 15.94 -20.38
N SER A 139 7.58 15.16 -19.47
CA SER A 139 8.82 14.41 -19.68
C SER A 139 8.78 13.07 -18.94
N THR A 140 9.59 12.11 -19.37
CA THR A 140 9.73 10.82 -18.65
C THR A 140 10.25 11.03 -17.24
N ALA A 141 11.26 11.90 -17.06
CA ALA A 141 11.78 12.25 -15.73
C ALA A 141 10.69 12.83 -14.81
N GLY A 142 9.89 13.78 -15.33
CA GLY A 142 8.76 14.36 -14.62
C GLY A 142 7.74 13.30 -14.23
N SER A 143 7.38 12.43 -15.17
CA SER A 143 6.43 11.35 -14.90
C SER A 143 6.93 10.38 -13.84
N LEU A 144 8.22 10.03 -13.80
CA LEU A 144 8.78 9.15 -12.78
C LEU A 144 8.71 9.76 -11.39
N VAL A 145 8.97 11.06 -11.26
CA VAL A 145 8.84 11.78 -9.99
C VAL A 145 7.38 11.81 -9.53
N ASP A 146 6.46 12.17 -10.42
CA ASP A 146 5.03 12.25 -10.09
C ASP A 146 4.40 10.90 -9.77
N ILE A 147 4.80 9.84 -10.50
CA ILE A 147 4.40 8.47 -10.20
C ILE A 147 4.91 8.04 -8.82
N THR A 148 6.13 8.45 -8.45
CA THR A 148 6.65 8.18 -7.10
C THR A 148 5.80 8.87 -6.04
N GLY A 149 5.41 10.11 -6.25
CA GLY A 149 4.50 10.84 -5.37
C GLY A 149 3.13 10.16 -5.26
N LEU A 150 2.53 9.80 -6.40
CA LEU A 150 1.25 9.09 -6.45
C LEU A 150 1.31 7.75 -5.71
N PHE A 151 2.41 7.00 -5.91
CA PHE A 151 2.64 5.74 -5.23
C PHE A 151 2.86 5.92 -3.72
N ALA A 152 3.56 6.97 -3.31
CA ALA A 152 3.74 7.32 -1.91
C ALA A 152 2.39 7.58 -1.22
N PHE A 153 1.49 8.33 -1.84
CA PHE A 153 0.13 8.52 -1.32
C PHE A 153 -0.64 7.20 -1.22
N LEU A 154 -0.57 6.33 -2.22
CA LEU A 154 -1.19 5.01 -2.13
C LEU A 154 -0.67 4.21 -0.93
N GLN A 155 0.66 4.19 -0.71
CA GLN A 155 1.27 3.51 0.42
C GLN A 155 0.83 4.11 1.77
N LEU A 156 0.76 5.44 1.85
CA LEU A 156 0.25 6.14 3.04
C LEU A 156 -1.20 5.75 3.33
N PHE A 157 -2.09 5.84 2.34
CA PHE A 157 -3.51 5.56 2.52
C PHE A 157 -3.76 4.10 2.92
N GLN A 158 -3.11 3.15 2.26
CA GLN A 158 -3.19 1.73 2.61
C GLN A 158 -2.67 1.46 4.02
N TRP A 159 -1.60 2.13 4.42
CA TRP A 159 -1.07 2.01 5.77
C TRP A 159 -2.05 2.59 6.80
N LEU A 160 -2.57 3.80 6.59
CA LEU A 160 -3.52 4.44 7.49
C LEU A 160 -4.75 3.57 7.76
N VAL A 161 -5.34 2.99 6.69
CA VAL A 161 -6.54 2.15 6.81
C VAL A 161 -6.24 0.68 7.13
N GLY A 162 -4.96 0.30 7.23
CA GLY A 162 -4.51 -1.04 7.59
C GLY A 162 -4.80 -2.13 6.57
N ARG A 163 -5.15 -1.78 5.34
CA ARG A 163 -5.48 -2.72 4.25
C ARG A 163 -5.21 -2.16 2.87
N GLU A 164 -5.14 -3.01 1.84
CA GLU A 164 -5.04 -2.58 0.45
C GLU A 164 -6.29 -1.81 0.02
N LEU A 165 -6.09 -0.72 -0.72
CA LEU A 165 -7.17 -0.02 -1.41
C LEU A 165 -7.45 -0.74 -2.74
N PRO A 166 -8.71 -1.12 -3.02
CA PRO A 166 -9.08 -1.73 -4.29
C PRO A 166 -9.10 -0.66 -5.39
N LEU A 167 -7.96 -0.47 -6.05
CA LEU A 167 -7.88 0.44 -7.18
C LEU A 167 -8.66 -0.11 -8.38
N ARG A 168 -9.48 0.71 -9.01
CA ARG A 168 -10.13 0.43 -10.29
C ARG A 168 -9.15 0.60 -11.44
N GLN A 169 -8.42 1.72 -11.42
CA GLN A 169 -7.33 2.02 -12.35
C GLN A 169 -6.41 3.10 -11.79
N VAL A 170 -5.25 3.23 -12.42
CA VAL A 170 -4.29 4.30 -12.15
C VAL A 170 -4.01 5.04 -13.45
N ARG A 171 -4.01 6.36 -13.41
CA ARG A 171 -3.57 7.19 -14.53
C ARG A 171 -2.20 7.75 -14.26
N ILE A 172 -1.34 7.65 -15.24
CA ILE A 172 0.03 8.16 -15.17
C ILE A 172 0.35 8.98 -16.43
N GLY A 173 1.21 9.95 -16.26
CA GLY A 173 1.61 10.85 -17.31
C GLY A 173 2.37 10.19 -18.46
N PRO A 174 2.98 10.99 -19.33
CA PRO A 174 3.56 10.53 -20.60
C PRO A 174 4.81 9.66 -20.35
N ILE A 175 4.60 8.34 -20.37
CA ILE A 175 5.66 7.32 -20.38
C ILE A 175 5.54 6.51 -21.66
N ARG A 176 6.66 6.08 -22.25
CA ARG A 176 6.64 5.18 -23.40
C ARG A 176 5.90 3.90 -23.03
N ARG A 177 5.06 3.39 -23.96
CA ARG A 177 4.18 2.24 -23.69
C ARG A 177 4.93 0.99 -23.20
N GLN A 178 6.15 0.77 -23.67
CA GLN A 178 7.00 -0.34 -23.23
C GLN A 178 7.46 -0.20 -21.75
N ASP A 179 7.48 1.01 -21.22
CA ASP A 179 7.93 1.31 -19.86
C ASP A 179 6.79 1.21 -18.82
N VAL A 180 5.57 0.88 -19.24
CA VAL A 180 4.39 0.80 -18.34
C VAL A 180 4.39 -0.44 -17.46
N LEU A 181 5.01 -1.54 -17.89
CA LEU A 181 4.99 -2.82 -17.18
C LEU A 181 5.47 -2.76 -15.72
N PRO A 182 6.53 -2.00 -15.36
CA PRO A 182 6.95 -1.84 -13.98
C PRO A 182 5.85 -1.24 -13.08
N PHE A 183 5.07 -0.29 -13.62
CA PHE A 183 4.01 0.40 -12.88
C PHE A 183 2.77 -0.47 -12.71
N LEU A 184 2.41 -1.30 -13.69
CA LEU A 184 1.36 -2.31 -13.52
C LEU A 184 1.61 -3.20 -12.30
N ARG A 185 2.87 -3.61 -12.11
CA ARG A 185 3.28 -4.43 -10.96
C ARG A 185 3.31 -3.64 -9.65
N LEU A 186 3.71 -2.37 -9.73
CA LEU A 186 3.81 -1.48 -8.58
C LEU A 186 2.43 -1.19 -7.98
N PHE A 187 1.46 -0.82 -8.82
CA PHE A 187 0.11 -0.45 -8.38
C PHE A 187 -0.84 -1.64 -8.23
N ARG A 188 -0.53 -2.79 -8.80
CA ARG A 188 -1.40 -3.98 -8.84
C ARG A 188 -2.81 -3.68 -9.36
N ALA A 189 -2.91 -2.78 -10.31
CA ALA A 189 -4.13 -2.31 -10.92
C ALA A 189 -3.90 -2.00 -12.40
N PRO A 190 -4.95 -1.92 -13.24
CA PRO A 190 -4.82 -1.41 -14.60
C PRO A 190 -4.19 -0.01 -14.59
N VAL A 191 -3.17 0.20 -15.43
CA VAL A 191 -2.48 1.49 -15.57
C VAL A 191 -2.73 2.04 -16.96
N LEU A 192 -3.24 3.26 -17.03
CA LEU A 192 -3.40 4.04 -18.26
C LEU A 192 -2.28 5.07 -18.30
N ALA A 193 -1.46 4.99 -19.35
CA ALA A 193 -0.35 5.93 -19.58
C ALA A 193 -0.65 6.86 -20.76
N GLY A 194 0.02 8.01 -20.79
CA GLY A 194 -0.04 8.96 -21.90
C GLY A 194 -1.02 10.11 -21.72
N GLY A 195 -1.68 10.20 -20.55
CA GLY A 195 -2.47 11.37 -20.14
C GLY A 195 -1.61 12.49 -19.55
N GLU A 196 -2.22 13.60 -19.23
CA GLU A 196 -1.57 14.74 -18.56
C GLU A 196 -1.77 14.71 -17.03
N ASP A 197 -2.62 13.81 -16.55
CA ASP A 197 -2.99 13.71 -15.14
C ASP A 197 -2.47 12.42 -14.48
N TYR A 198 -2.26 12.52 -13.18
CA TYR A 198 -1.88 11.42 -12.32
C TYR A 198 -3.00 11.16 -11.33
N ALA A 199 -3.58 9.97 -11.34
CA ALA A 199 -4.70 9.67 -10.47
C ALA A 199 -4.76 8.22 -10.00
N LEU A 200 -5.24 8.04 -8.77
CA LEU A 200 -5.70 6.78 -8.21
C LEU A 200 -7.22 6.76 -8.23
N GLU A 201 -7.82 5.85 -8.97
CA GLU A 201 -9.26 5.67 -8.98
C GLU A 201 -9.66 4.44 -8.19
N PHE A 202 -10.58 4.62 -7.24
CA PHE A 202 -11.07 3.57 -6.35
C PHE A 202 -12.55 3.77 -6.01
N GLU A 203 -13.14 2.83 -5.31
CA GLU A 203 -14.56 2.90 -4.94
C GLU A 203 -14.78 3.98 -3.88
N GLY A 204 -15.80 4.82 -4.04
CA GLY A 204 -16.13 5.93 -3.14
C GLY A 204 -16.39 5.48 -1.70
N VAL A 205 -16.89 4.26 -1.49
CA VAL A 205 -17.08 3.67 -0.16
C VAL A 205 -15.77 3.53 0.62
N ALA A 206 -14.63 3.45 -0.05
CA ALA A 206 -13.33 3.36 0.61
C ALA A 206 -12.96 4.63 1.40
N LEU A 207 -13.56 5.77 1.06
CA LEU A 207 -13.34 7.04 1.77
C LEU A 207 -13.81 7.00 3.23
N GLY A 208 -14.82 6.18 3.54
CA GLY A 208 -15.30 5.97 4.92
C GLY A 208 -14.51 4.93 5.72
N LEU A 209 -13.37 4.42 5.20
CA LEU A 209 -12.53 3.51 5.94
C LEU A 209 -11.84 4.21 7.10
N PRO A 210 -11.95 3.70 8.35
CA PRO A 210 -11.34 4.34 9.50
C PRO A 210 -9.81 4.31 9.42
N VAL A 211 -9.17 5.37 9.91
CA VAL A 211 -7.73 5.37 10.21
C VAL A 211 -7.51 4.49 11.45
N VAL A 212 -6.75 3.40 11.28
CA VAL A 212 -6.56 2.37 12.31
C VAL A 212 -5.15 2.35 12.90
N ARG A 213 -4.27 3.24 12.45
CA ARG A 213 -2.87 3.28 12.89
C ARG A 213 -2.66 4.19 14.08
N ALA A 214 -1.79 3.74 15.00
CA ALA A 214 -1.38 4.55 16.13
C ALA A 214 -0.13 5.40 15.80
N PRO A 215 0.02 6.60 16.41
CA PRO A 215 1.21 7.43 16.24
C PRO A 215 2.54 6.73 16.55
N SER A 216 2.53 5.73 17.45
CA SER A 216 3.70 4.92 17.81
C SER A 216 4.19 4.04 16.66
N GLU A 217 3.34 3.67 15.70
CA GLU A 217 3.69 2.85 14.54
C GLU A 217 4.37 3.66 13.42
N PHE A 218 4.27 4.99 13.47
CA PHE A 218 4.70 5.89 12.40
C PHE A 218 6.20 5.76 12.08
N THR A 219 7.05 5.70 13.08
CA THR A 219 8.51 5.67 12.88
C THR A 219 8.93 4.42 12.11
N ALA A 220 8.37 3.27 12.44
CA ALA A 220 8.63 2.01 11.73
C ALA A 220 8.14 2.07 10.27
N PHE A 221 6.95 2.60 10.04
CA PHE A 221 6.41 2.81 8.70
C PHE A 221 7.29 3.74 7.88
N PHE A 222 7.60 4.92 8.41
CA PHE A 222 8.29 5.97 7.67
C PHE A 222 9.74 5.61 7.34
N HIS A 223 10.35 4.68 8.09
CA HIS A 223 11.72 4.21 7.85
C HIS A 223 11.90 3.64 6.42
N SER A 224 10.95 2.84 5.96
CA SER A 224 10.96 2.22 4.62
C SER A 224 10.01 2.88 3.61
N PHE A 225 9.32 3.94 3.99
CA PHE A 225 8.37 4.66 3.12
C PHE A 225 9.08 5.45 2.01
N PRO A 226 8.61 5.40 0.76
CA PRO A 226 7.50 4.62 0.23
C PRO A 226 7.90 3.21 -0.28
N CYS A 227 9.10 2.75 0.00
CA CYS A 227 9.74 1.59 -0.64
C CYS A 227 9.46 0.25 0.06
N ALA A 228 8.57 0.20 1.06
CA ALA A 228 8.23 -1.04 1.78
C ALA A 228 7.80 -2.18 0.85
N VAL A 229 7.16 -1.86 -0.27
CA VAL A 229 6.73 -2.81 -1.31
C VAL A 229 7.90 -3.58 -1.95
N PHE A 230 9.09 -3.01 -1.96
CA PHE A 230 10.30 -3.65 -2.51
C PHE A 230 10.97 -4.61 -1.51
N GLY A 231 10.51 -4.65 -0.26
CA GLY A 231 11.05 -5.54 0.76
C GLY A 231 10.71 -7.00 0.50
N ALA A 232 11.58 -7.90 0.97
CA ALA A 232 11.41 -9.35 0.82
C ALA A 232 10.07 -9.85 1.40
N GLN A 233 9.52 -9.18 2.41
CA GLN A 233 8.21 -9.53 2.99
C GLN A 233 7.04 -9.24 2.05
N ALA A 234 7.13 -8.19 1.22
CA ALA A 234 6.09 -7.89 0.23
C ALA A 234 5.97 -8.95 -0.86
N HIS A 235 7.05 -9.70 -1.10
CA HIS A 235 7.11 -10.83 -2.04
C HIS A 235 7.22 -12.18 -1.33
N SER A 236 7.03 -12.22 -0.02
CA SER A 236 7.02 -13.47 0.72
C SER A 236 5.92 -14.38 0.22
N LEU A 237 6.15 -15.70 0.27
CA LEU A 237 5.13 -16.66 -0.14
C LEU A 237 3.80 -16.45 0.61
N PRO A 238 3.77 -16.16 1.93
CA PRO A 238 2.52 -15.81 2.62
C PRO A 238 1.80 -14.60 2.01
N ALA A 239 2.50 -13.54 1.63
CA ALA A 239 1.90 -12.36 1.00
C ALA A 239 1.30 -12.67 -0.38
N GLN A 240 2.00 -13.46 -1.21
CA GLN A 240 1.49 -13.90 -2.51
C GLN A 240 0.24 -14.76 -2.36
N VAL A 241 0.25 -15.70 -1.42
CA VAL A 241 -0.92 -16.54 -1.11
C VAL A 241 -2.10 -15.69 -0.64
N SER A 242 -1.88 -14.73 0.28
CA SER A 242 -2.92 -13.83 0.74
C SER A 242 -3.51 -13.01 -0.41
N ALA A 243 -2.69 -12.50 -1.32
CA ALA A 243 -3.16 -11.73 -2.48
C ALA A 243 -4.05 -12.58 -3.41
N LEU A 244 -3.69 -13.84 -3.67
CA LEU A 244 -4.50 -14.76 -4.48
C LEU A 244 -5.85 -15.08 -3.81
N LEU A 245 -5.85 -15.32 -2.50
CA LEU A 245 -7.07 -15.59 -1.74
C LEU A 245 -8.02 -14.39 -1.74
N VAL A 246 -7.49 -13.19 -1.51
CA VAL A 246 -8.27 -11.93 -1.54
C VAL A 246 -8.80 -11.67 -2.95
N ALA A 247 -8.01 -11.87 -3.99
CA ALA A 247 -8.44 -11.72 -5.38
C ALA A 247 -9.62 -12.65 -5.70
N ALA A 248 -9.56 -13.93 -5.35
CA ALA A 248 -10.64 -14.88 -5.54
C ALA A 248 -11.94 -14.41 -4.87
N LEU A 249 -11.86 -14.01 -3.59
CA LEU A 249 -13.04 -13.53 -2.84
C LEU A 249 -13.64 -12.25 -3.40
N ARG A 250 -12.82 -11.33 -3.91
CA ARG A 250 -13.28 -10.10 -4.58
C ARG A 250 -14.06 -10.41 -5.86
N HIS A 251 -13.61 -11.39 -6.64
CA HIS A 251 -14.33 -11.85 -7.84
C HIS A 251 -15.55 -12.75 -7.54
N GLY A 252 -15.89 -12.93 -6.25
CA GLY A 252 -17.03 -13.75 -5.84
C GLY A 252 -16.81 -15.25 -5.96
N ALA A 253 -15.56 -15.67 -6.18
CA ALA A 253 -15.17 -17.07 -6.18
C ALA A 253 -14.79 -17.53 -4.75
N PRO A 254 -15.07 -18.79 -4.40
CA PRO A 254 -14.59 -19.35 -3.12
C PRO A 254 -13.06 -19.39 -3.10
N PRO A 255 -12.44 -19.33 -1.90
CA PRO A 255 -10.99 -19.42 -1.80
C PRO A 255 -10.48 -20.72 -2.46
N PRO A 256 -9.52 -20.63 -3.39
CA PRO A 256 -8.99 -21.80 -4.10
C PRO A 256 -8.40 -22.82 -3.11
N ALA A 257 -8.33 -24.08 -3.49
CA ALA A 257 -7.71 -25.12 -2.65
C ALA A 257 -6.19 -24.89 -2.53
N GLN A 258 -5.59 -25.35 -1.44
CA GLN A 258 -4.15 -25.22 -1.21
C GLN A 258 -3.28 -25.77 -2.36
N ALA A 259 -3.71 -26.89 -2.95
CA ALA A 259 -3.00 -27.50 -4.08
C ALA A 259 -3.06 -26.61 -5.33
N GLN A 260 -4.20 -25.96 -5.57
CA GLN A 260 -4.36 -25.02 -6.68
C GLN A 260 -3.45 -23.81 -6.51
N VAL A 261 -3.44 -23.18 -5.33
CA VAL A 261 -2.56 -22.03 -5.06
C VAL A 261 -1.08 -22.41 -5.19
N ALA A 262 -0.69 -23.61 -4.77
CA ALA A 262 0.67 -24.11 -4.96
C ALA A 262 1.02 -24.25 -6.45
N ALA A 263 0.10 -24.81 -7.25
CA ALA A 263 0.27 -24.96 -8.69
C ALA A 263 0.34 -23.60 -9.42
N ASP A 264 -0.54 -22.65 -9.07
CA ASP A 264 -0.55 -21.29 -9.63
C ASP A 264 0.77 -20.54 -9.35
N LEU A 265 1.44 -20.86 -8.24
CA LEU A 265 2.75 -20.32 -7.86
C LEU A 265 3.94 -21.16 -8.39
N GLY A 266 3.67 -22.20 -9.19
CA GLY A 266 4.71 -23.07 -9.76
C GLY A 266 5.47 -23.90 -8.71
N LEU A 267 4.85 -24.22 -7.57
CA LEU A 267 5.49 -24.94 -6.47
C LEU A 267 4.87 -26.32 -6.24
N PRO A 268 5.69 -27.36 -6.03
CA PRO A 268 5.20 -28.62 -5.47
C PRO A 268 4.55 -28.39 -4.10
N LEU A 269 3.44 -29.09 -3.80
CA LEU A 269 2.66 -28.88 -2.58
C LEU A 269 3.48 -29.05 -1.28
N SER A 270 4.43 -29.99 -1.26
CA SER A 270 5.33 -30.19 -0.11
C SER A 270 6.28 -28.99 0.10
N THR A 271 6.84 -28.47 -0.99
CA THR A 271 7.70 -27.28 -0.97
C THR A 271 6.91 -26.04 -0.56
N PHE A 272 5.68 -25.88 -1.07
CA PHE A 272 4.76 -24.79 -0.70
C PHE A 272 4.50 -24.78 0.82
N ARG A 273 4.12 -25.93 1.41
CA ARG A 273 3.87 -26.05 2.86
C ARG A 273 5.10 -25.71 3.68
N ARG A 274 6.26 -26.28 3.32
CA ARG A 274 7.53 -26.00 4.02
C ARG A 274 7.90 -24.54 3.99
N ARG A 275 7.79 -23.88 2.82
CA ARG A 275 8.12 -22.44 2.68
C ARG A 275 7.15 -21.54 3.43
N LEU A 276 5.85 -21.88 3.48
CA LEU A 276 4.89 -21.15 4.31
C LEU A 276 5.24 -21.24 5.79
N GLN A 277 5.60 -22.45 6.29
CA GLN A 277 6.02 -22.64 7.67
C GLN A 277 7.32 -21.89 8.00
N GLN A 278 8.28 -21.89 7.09
CA GLN A 278 9.52 -21.08 7.22
C GLN A 278 9.24 -19.57 7.28
N GLY A 279 8.19 -19.10 6.60
CA GLY A 279 7.68 -17.73 6.69
C GLY A 279 6.77 -17.46 7.90
N GLY A 280 6.73 -18.37 8.90
CA GLY A 280 5.93 -18.22 10.12
C GLY A 280 4.42 -18.33 9.90
N SER A 281 3.97 -18.93 8.79
CA SER A 281 2.56 -18.99 8.40
C SER A 281 2.15 -20.37 7.88
N ASN A 282 0.86 -20.56 7.69
CA ASN A 282 0.31 -21.71 7.00
C ASN A 282 -0.91 -21.32 6.15
N TYR A 283 -1.25 -22.16 5.19
CA TYR A 283 -2.35 -21.88 4.26
C TYR A 283 -3.70 -21.68 5.00
N ARG A 284 -3.96 -22.46 6.05
CA ARG A 284 -5.21 -22.37 6.81
C ARG A 284 -5.37 -21.00 7.48
N SER A 285 -4.32 -20.50 8.12
CA SER A 285 -4.34 -19.19 8.79
C SER A 285 -4.51 -18.04 7.79
N LEU A 286 -3.84 -18.12 6.63
CA LEU A 286 -3.99 -17.11 5.58
C LEU A 286 -5.39 -17.11 4.96
N ARG A 287 -5.95 -18.31 4.71
CA ARG A 287 -7.31 -18.45 4.22
C ARG A 287 -8.34 -17.93 5.22
N GLU A 288 -8.15 -18.23 6.49
CA GLU A 288 -9.02 -17.74 7.57
C GLU A 288 -8.96 -16.21 7.66
N ALA A 289 -7.78 -15.61 7.63
CA ALA A 289 -7.62 -14.15 7.64
C ALA A 289 -8.33 -13.49 6.44
N ALA A 290 -8.17 -14.04 5.24
CA ALA A 290 -8.86 -13.54 4.04
C ALA A 290 -10.39 -13.65 4.15
N LEU A 291 -10.92 -14.76 4.67
CA LEU A 291 -12.35 -14.95 4.88
C LEU A 291 -12.91 -14.00 5.95
N ARG A 292 -12.19 -13.77 7.04
CA ARG A 292 -12.59 -12.83 8.09
C ARG A 292 -12.76 -11.42 7.52
N ASN A 293 -11.78 -10.94 6.78
CA ASN A 293 -11.81 -9.61 6.16
C ASN A 293 -12.97 -9.49 5.16
N ALA A 294 -13.11 -10.45 4.25
CA ALA A 294 -14.19 -10.46 3.28
C ALA A 294 -15.59 -10.57 3.92
N ALA A 295 -15.72 -11.29 5.06
CA ALA A 295 -16.96 -11.36 5.82
C ALA A 295 -17.33 -9.99 6.42
N CYS A 296 -16.37 -9.28 7.02
CA CYS A 296 -16.60 -7.93 7.54
C CYS A 296 -16.99 -6.96 6.43
N GLU A 297 -16.29 -6.99 5.29
CA GLU A 297 -16.62 -6.15 4.12
C GLU A 297 -18.03 -6.41 3.58
N ALA A 298 -18.42 -7.69 3.50
CA ALA A 298 -19.75 -8.07 3.04
C ALA A 298 -20.86 -7.71 4.03
N LEU A 299 -20.60 -7.80 5.34
CA LEU A 299 -21.53 -7.44 6.40
C LEU A 299 -21.71 -5.92 6.56
N ALA A 300 -20.73 -5.12 6.17
CA ALA A 300 -20.84 -3.66 6.15
C ALA A 300 -21.87 -3.16 5.10
N GLN A 301 -22.35 -4.03 4.20
CA GLN A 301 -23.44 -3.74 3.28
C GLN A 301 -24.77 -4.13 3.92
N PRO A 302 -25.66 -3.16 4.25
CA PRO A 302 -26.85 -3.41 5.06
C PRO A 302 -27.81 -4.41 4.42
N ASP A 303 -27.98 -4.37 3.10
CA ASP A 303 -28.99 -5.13 2.38
C ASP A 303 -28.58 -6.57 2.04
N ARG A 304 -27.34 -6.97 2.30
CA ARG A 304 -26.89 -8.33 1.99
C ARG A 304 -27.37 -9.35 3.01
N GLN A 305 -28.09 -10.36 2.54
CA GLN A 305 -28.50 -11.48 3.36
C GLN A 305 -27.31 -12.32 3.82
N ILE A 306 -27.33 -12.75 5.09
CA ILE A 306 -26.24 -13.57 5.69
C ILE A 306 -26.06 -14.89 4.92
N SER A 307 -27.13 -15.49 4.41
CA SER A 307 -27.07 -16.69 3.56
C SER A 307 -26.30 -16.43 2.24
N ALA A 308 -26.57 -15.31 1.58
CA ALA A 308 -25.86 -14.92 0.36
C ALA A 308 -24.37 -14.64 0.62
N ILE A 309 -24.05 -14.04 1.77
CA ILE A 309 -22.64 -13.85 2.21
C ILE A 309 -21.96 -15.21 2.43
N ALA A 310 -22.60 -16.14 3.13
CA ALA A 310 -22.07 -17.47 3.36
C ALA A 310 -21.75 -18.21 2.05
N THR A 311 -22.69 -18.24 1.10
CA THR A 311 -22.51 -18.86 -0.21
C THR A 311 -21.34 -18.21 -0.98
N ARG A 312 -21.29 -16.86 -1.03
CA ARG A 312 -20.22 -16.12 -1.71
C ARG A 312 -18.84 -16.41 -1.13
N LEU A 313 -18.74 -16.58 0.17
CA LEU A 313 -17.48 -16.91 0.85
C LEU A 313 -17.11 -18.40 0.77
N GLY A 314 -17.95 -19.23 0.12
CA GLY A 314 -17.70 -20.66 -0.06
C GLY A 314 -18.01 -21.52 1.15
N PHE A 315 -18.91 -21.06 2.05
CA PHE A 315 -19.46 -21.89 3.12
C PHE A 315 -20.62 -22.76 2.60
N ALA A 316 -20.72 -23.98 3.11
CA ALA A 316 -21.77 -24.90 2.71
C ALA A 316 -23.19 -24.37 3.02
N ASP A 317 -23.32 -23.66 4.15
CA ASP A 317 -24.58 -23.07 4.62
C ASP A 317 -24.33 -21.87 5.55
N ALA A 318 -25.40 -21.10 5.82
CA ALA A 318 -25.36 -19.96 6.72
C ALA A 318 -25.05 -20.33 8.20
N GLY A 319 -25.39 -21.54 8.62
CA GLY A 319 -25.10 -22.03 9.97
C GLY A 319 -23.61 -22.26 10.18
N THR A 320 -22.96 -22.86 9.20
CA THR A 320 -21.50 -23.07 9.21
C THR A 320 -20.76 -21.73 9.18
N PHE A 321 -21.22 -20.76 8.38
CA PHE A 321 -20.66 -19.42 8.39
C PHE A 321 -20.83 -18.74 9.75
N ARG A 322 -22.04 -18.81 10.36
CA ARG A 322 -22.29 -18.19 11.67
C ARG A 322 -21.37 -18.77 12.76
N ARG A 323 -21.17 -20.10 12.79
CA ARG A 323 -20.25 -20.74 13.75
C ARG A 323 -18.81 -20.24 13.57
N ALA A 324 -18.33 -20.20 12.32
CA ALA A 324 -17.00 -19.68 12.02
C ALA A 324 -16.87 -18.21 12.42
N PHE A 325 -17.86 -17.38 12.12
CA PHE A 325 -17.86 -15.96 12.46
C PHE A 325 -17.83 -15.71 13.96
N VAL A 326 -18.64 -16.47 14.75
CA VAL A 326 -18.60 -16.40 16.22
C VAL A 326 -17.22 -16.83 16.75
N GLN A 327 -16.60 -17.85 16.18
CA GLN A 327 -15.24 -18.26 16.54
C GLN A 327 -14.22 -17.14 16.27
N TRP A 328 -14.39 -16.37 15.19
CA TRP A 328 -13.47 -15.30 14.80
C TRP A 328 -13.63 -14.02 15.63
N PHE A 329 -14.86 -13.64 15.94
CA PHE A 329 -15.20 -12.32 16.47
C PHE A 329 -15.91 -12.34 17.84
N GLY A 330 -16.18 -13.52 18.38
CA GLY A 330 -16.86 -13.68 19.66
C GLY A 330 -18.35 -13.31 19.65
N MET A 331 -18.93 -12.95 18.48
CA MET A 331 -20.33 -12.54 18.35
C MET A 331 -20.93 -12.97 17.01
N PRO A 332 -22.29 -13.12 16.92
CA PRO A 332 -22.98 -13.44 15.69
C PRO A 332 -22.82 -12.35 14.61
N PRO A 333 -22.84 -12.71 13.31
CA PRO A 333 -22.66 -11.76 12.21
C PRO A 333 -23.75 -10.68 12.15
N GLY A 334 -24.98 -10.97 12.57
CA GLY A 334 -26.05 -9.95 12.64
C GLY A 334 -25.74 -8.89 13.71
N VAL A 335 -25.33 -9.32 14.92
CA VAL A 335 -24.95 -8.40 16.00
C VAL A 335 -23.74 -7.54 15.61
N TRP A 336 -22.79 -8.14 14.91
CA TRP A 336 -21.63 -7.41 14.40
C TRP A 336 -22.05 -6.34 13.38
N ARG A 337 -22.97 -6.69 12.44
CA ARG A 337 -23.52 -5.74 11.45
C ARG A 337 -24.19 -4.56 12.13
N ASP A 338 -25.07 -4.83 13.08
CA ASP A 338 -25.83 -3.79 13.79
C ASP A 338 -24.90 -2.80 14.49
N ARG A 339 -23.81 -3.31 15.09
CA ARG A 339 -22.76 -2.46 15.70
C ARG A 339 -21.96 -1.67 14.68
N ALA A 340 -21.59 -2.30 13.56
CA ALA A 340 -20.78 -1.65 12.52
C ALA A 340 -21.53 -0.57 11.75
N LEU A 341 -22.88 -0.66 11.70
CA LEU A 341 -23.77 0.29 11.02
C LEU A 341 -24.43 1.28 11.99
N ALA A 342 -24.25 1.10 13.30
CA ALA A 342 -24.77 2.04 14.28
C ALA A 342 -24.12 3.42 14.10
N PRO A 343 -24.92 4.51 14.05
CA PRO A 343 -24.35 5.86 14.01
C PRO A 343 -23.51 6.10 15.26
N PRO A 344 -22.42 6.89 15.17
CA PRO A 344 -21.62 7.22 16.33
C PRO A 344 -22.50 7.88 17.40
N VAL A 345 -22.53 7.28 18.59
CA VAL A 345 -23.24 7.88 19.73
C VAL A 345 -22.48 9.16 20.07
N HIS A 346 -23.03 10.30 19.67
CA HIS A 346 -22.56 11.60 20.15
C HIS A 346 -22.83 11.61 21.67
N SER A 347 -21.81 11.30 22.46
CA SER A 347 -21.82 11.61 23.89
C SER A 347 -21.78 13.13 24.02
N GLY A 348 -22.98 13.73 24.00
CA GLY A 348 -23.16 15.10 24.45
C GLY A 348 -22.79 15.20 25.91
N ARG A 349 -21.72 15.92 26.20
CA ARG A 349 -21.57 16.78 27.39
C ARG A 349 -20.52 17.86 27.10
#